data_0fe1169dad037f4f66da2a40fce18b5b
#
_entry.id   0fe1169dad037f4f66da2a40fce18b5b
#
_cell.length_a   1.000
_cell.length_b   1.000
_cell.length_c   1.000
_cell.angle_alpha   90.00
_cell.angle_beta   90.00
_cell.angle_gamma   90.00
#
_symmetry.space_group_name_H-M   'P 1'
#
loop_
_entity.id
_entity.type
_entity.pdbx_description
1 polymer ?
#
loop_
_entity_poly.entity_id
_entity_poly.type
_entity_poly.pdbx_seq_one_letter_code
_entity_poly.pdbx_strand_id
1 'polypeptide(L)'
;MKPLVVLAGGFGTRLRSLVSDVPKPLAPVADEPFLVHLIENWVRQGINDFIFLLHYESEKIESVLDELSNSPDFSDVKFRSVVEEIPLGTGGAVFNAIESLGIVSGFLVANADTWLGSGVEKLSMMKSPAIAAVNVSNSHRYGSLKFEGEKISVFGEKLNSSDEGYVNSGLY
;
A
#
# COMPACT_ATOMS: atom_id res chain seq x y z
N MET A 1 13.55 -4.73 9.79
CA MET A 1 13.00 -3.51 9.12
C MET A 1 11.73 -3.09 9.84
N LYS A 2 11.21 -1.87 9.60
CA LYS A 2 9.89 -1.45 10.12
C LYS A 2 8.78 -2.32 9.49
N PRO A 3 7.68 -2.63 10.21
CA PRO A 3 6.55 -3.31 9.61
C PRO A 3 5.92 -2.45 8.50
N LEU A 4 5.36 -3.11 7.48
CA LEU A 4 4.62 -2.48 6.38
C LEU A 4 3.11 -2.67 6.62
N VAL A 5 2.43 -1.56 6.85
CA VAL A 5 0.96 -1.49 6.90
C VAL A 5 0.44 -1.33 5.48
N VAL A 6 -0.40 -2.26 5.02
CA VAL A 6 -0.90 -2.32 3.64
C VAL A 6 -2.37 -1.96 3.59
N LEU A 7 -2.70 -0.89 2.89
CA LEU A 7 -4.07 -0.41 2.71
C LEU A 7 -4.77 -1.21 1.61
N ALA A 8 -5.55 -2.22 1.98
CA ALA A 8 -6.20 -3.16 1.07
C ALA A 8 -7.73 -3.24 1.23
N GLY A 9 -8.35 -2.41 2.07
CA GLY A 9 -9.79 -2.43 2.38
C GLY A 9 -10.70 -1.72 1.37
N GLY A 10 -10.14 -1.17 0.29
CA GLY A 10 -10.89 -0.37 -0.69
C GLY A 10 -11.88 -1.17 -1.54
N PHE A 11 -13.06 -0.59 -1.85
CA PHE A 11 -14.10 -1.21 -2.67
C PHE A 11 -13.72 -1.45 -4.14
N GLY A 12 -12.66 -0.84 -4.65
CA GLY A 12 -12.18 -1.03 -6.03
C GLY A 12 -13.19 -0.67 -7.14
N THR A 13 -14.14 0.21 -6.88
CA THR A 13 -15.33 0.49 -7.73
C THR A 13 -15.00 0.78 -9.19
N ARG A 14 -13.85 1.39 -9.49
CA ARG A 14 -13.43 1.70 -10.88
C ARG A 14 -13.01 0.46 -11.66
N LEU A 15 -12.52 -0.57 -11.00
CA LEU A 15 -12.04 -1.80 -11.63
C LEU A 15 -13.13 -2.87 -11.76
N ARG A 16 -14.25 -2.73 -11.02
CA ARG A 16 -15.36 -3.69 -11.01
C ARG A 16 -15.95 -3.98 -12.39
N SER A 17 -15.91 -3.02 -13.31
CA SER A 17 -16.37 -3.24 -14.69
C SER A 17 -15.48 -4.18 -15.51
N LEU A 18 -14.24 -4.40 -15.08
CA LEU A 18 -13.27 -5.25 -15.75
C LEU A 18 -13.01 -6.56 -14.98
N VAL A 19 -13.08 -6.49 -13.63
CA VAL A 19 -12.86 -7.62 -12.73
C VAL A 19 -13.94 -7.55 -11.63
N SER A 20 -15.04 -8.29 -11.81
CA SER A 20 -16.24 -8.17 -10.97
C SER A 20 -16.17 -8.96 -9.67
N ASP A 21 -15.42 -10.07 -9.63
CA ASP A 21 -15.62 -11.12 -8.63
C ASP A 21 -14.51 -11.19 -7.56
N VAL A 22 -13.57 -10.29 -7.60
CA VAL A 22 -12.46 -10.23 -6.62
C VAL A 22 -12.15 -8.80 -6.20
N PRO A 23 -11.67 -8.56 -4.97
CA PRO A 23 -11.20 -7.25 -4.55
C PRO A 23 -10.00 -6.79 -5.41
N LYS A 24 -9.88 -5.48 -5.60
CA LYS A 24 -8.86 -4.88 -6.48
C LYS A 24 -7.44 -5.44 -6.31
N PRO A 25 -6.93 -5.66 -5.09
CA PRO A 25 -5.60 -6.25 -4.89
C PRO A 25 -5.45 -7.68 -5.43
N LEU A 26 -6.56 -8.41 -5.56
CA LEU A 26 -6.56 -9.76 -6.10
C LEU A 26 -6.85 -9.84 -7.60
N ALA A 27 -6.93 -8.70 -8.30
CA ALA A 27 -7.05 -8.71 -9.75
C ALA A 27 -5.87 -9.49 -10.37
N PRO A 28 -6.13 -10.42 -11.31
CA PRO A 28 -5.08 -11.26 -11.86
C PRO A 28 -4.12 -10.45 -12.76
N VAL A 29 -2.83 -10.69 -12.57
CA VAL A 29 -1.74 -10.18 -13.41
C VAL A 29 -0.82 -11.36 -13.71
N ALA A 30 -0.66 -11.70 -14.99
CA ALA A 30 0.14 -12.85 -15.41
C ALA A 30 -0.19 -14.15 -14.64
N ASP A 31 -1.47 -14.45 -14.51
CA ASP A 31 -2.04 -15.64 -13.88
C ASP A 31 -1.96 -15.71 -12.34
N GLU A 32 -1.44 -14.68 -11.69
CA GLU A 32 -1.40 -14.56 -10.22
C GLU A 32 -2.10 -13.28 -9.72
N PRO A 33 -2.60 -13.26 -8.46
CA PRO A 33 -3.12 -12.04 -7.87
C PRO A 33 -2.07 -10.93 -7.82
N PHE A 34 -2.43 -9.70 -8.18
CA PHE A 34 -1.52 -8.55 -8.11
C PHE A 34 -0.90 -8.36 -6.72
N LEU A 35 -1.64 -8.70 -5.67
CA LEU A 35 -1.17 -8.65 -4.29
C LEU A 35 0.04 -9.55 -4.04
N VAL A 36 0.08 -10.75 -4.64
CA VAL A 36 1.22 -11.67 -4.53
C VAL A 36 2.47 -11.02 -5.10
N HIS A 37 2.38 -10.45 -6.31
CA HIS A 37 3.50 -9.72 -6.92
C HIS A 37 3.97 -8.54 -6.06
N LEU A 38 3.03 -7.80 -5.42
CA LEU A 38 3.39 -6.71 -4.51
C LEU A 38 4.15 -7.23 -3.28
N ILE A 39 3.65 -8.29 -2.65
CA ILE A 39 4.29 -8.90 -1.47
C ILE A 39 5.70 -9.38 -1.82
N GLU A 40 5.88 -10.13 -2.91
CA GLU A 40 7.19 -10.56 -3.37
C GLU A 40 8.14 -9.37 -3.62
N ASN A 41 7.64 -8.32 -4.26
CA ASN A 41 8.42 -7.12 -4.51
C ASN A 41 8.87 -6.44 -3.21
N TRP A 42 7.99 -6.35 -2.21
CA TRP A 42 8.32 -5.77 -0.91
C TRP A 42 9.27 -6.69 -0.09
N VAL A 43 9.10 -8.01 -0.18
CA VAL A 43 10.04 -8.98 0.44
C VAL A 43 11.43 -8.82 -0.18
N ARG A 44 11.55 -8.72 -1.50
CA ARG A 44 12.83 -8.42 -2.18
C ARG A 44 13.46 -7.09 -1.73
N GLN A 45 12.65 -6.13 -1.29
CA GLN A 45 13.10 -4.86 -0.72
C GLN A 45 13.35 -4.94 0.81
N GLY A 46 13.27 -6.15 1.41
CA GLY A 46 13.65 -6.43 2.79
C GLY A 46 12.51 -6.34 3.81
N ILE A 47 11.24 -6.18 3.39
CA ILE A 47 10.09 -6.27 4.30
C ILE A 47 9.82 -7.74 4.64
N ASN A 48 9.63 -8.03 5.93
CA ASN A 48 9.28 -9.35 6.43
C ASN A 48 8.17 -9.32 7.51
N ASP A 49 7.54 -8.19 7.73
CA ASP A 49 6.42 -8.03 8.68
C ASP A 49 5.35 -7.15 8.04
N PHE A 50 4.21 -7.76 7.71
CA PHE A 50 3.09 -7.13 7.02
C PHE A 50 1.86 -7.06 7.92
N ILE A 51 1.13 -5.94 7.82
CA ILE A 51 -0.15 -5.70 8.49
C ILE A 51 -1.14 -5.24 7.44
N PHE A 52 -2.07 -6.08 7.05
CA PHE A 52 -3.09 -5.76 6.05
C PHE A 52 -4.31 -5.14 6.69
N LEU A 53 -4.70 -3.95 6.23
CA LEU A 53 -5.93 -3.28 6.64
C LEU A 53 -7.01 -3.62 5.62
N LEU A 54 -7.98 -4.41 6.05
CA LEU A 54 -8.98 -5.04 5.21
C LEU A 54 -10.39 -4.53 5.55
N HIS A 55 -11.29 -4.59 4.58
CA HIS A 55 -12.71 -4.34 4.77
C HIS A 55 -13.53 -5.12 3.74
N TYR A 56 -13.58 -4.64 2.50
CA TYR A 56 -14.38 -5.26 1.44
C TYR A 56 -13.78 -6.61 1.03
N GLU A 57 -14.60 -7.67 1.10
CA GLU A 57 -14.21 -9.05 0.76
C GLU A 57 -12.89 -9.49 1.44
N SER A 58 -12.73 -9.14 2.71
CA SER A 58 -11.53 -9.43 3.49
C SER A 58 -11.15 -10.91 3.48
N GLU A 59 -12.15 -11.81 3.56
CA GLU A 59 -11.98 -13.27 3.57
C GLU A 59 -11.19 -13.78 2.36
N LYS A 60 -11.38 -13.16 1.17
CA LYS A 60 -10.64 -13.54 -0.05
C LYS A 60 -9.16 -13.16 0.06
N ILE A 61 -8.86 -12.00 0.63
CA ILE A 61 -7.47 -11.57 0.84
C ILE A 61 -6.83 -12.43 1.93
N GLU A 62 -7.53 -12.68 3.04
CA GLU A 62 -7.04 -13.54 4.13
C GLU A 62 -6.71 -14.94 3.64
N SER A 63 -7.54 -15.53 2.76
CA SER A 63 -7.25 -16.84 2.14
C SER A 63 -5.91 -16.83 1.37
N VAL A 64 -5.62 -15.79 0.59
CA VAL A 64 -4.33 -15.66 -0.12
C VAL A 64 -3.17 -15.49 0.86
N LEU A 65 -3.34 -14.70 1.92
CA LEU A 65 -2.30 -14.52 2.94
C LEU A 65 -2.01 -15.81 3.70
N ASP A 66 -3.03 -16.63 3.97
CA ASP A 66 -2.89 -17.94 4.60
C ASP A 66 -2.13 -18.91 3.68
N GLU A 67 -2.44 -18.93 2.38
CA GLU A 67 -1.70 -19.74 1.39
C GLU A 67 -0.22 -19.35 1.36
N LEU A 68 0.08 -18.04 1.32
CA LEU A 68 1.46 -17.54 1.34
C LEU A 68 2.17 -17.88 2.64
N SER A 69 1.49 -17.78 3.79
CA SER A 69 2.06 -18.13 5.11
C SER A 69 2.48 -19.59 5.21
N ASN A 70 1.82 -20.47 4.44
CA ASN A 70 2.14 -21.89 4.39
C ASN A 70 3.18 -22.24 3.30
N SER A 71 3.58 -21.27 2.48
CA SER A 71 4.60 -21.48 1.45
C SER A 71 6.02 -21.40 2.03
N PRO A 72 6.92 -22.32 1.66
CA PRO A 72 8.33 -22.27 2.07
C PRO A 72 9.04 -20.96 1.72
N ASP A 73 8.62 -20.32 0.62
CA ASP A 73 9.24 -19.08 0.12
C ASP A 73 8.99 -17.87 1.03
N PHE A 74 7.99 -17.96 1.92
CA PHE A 74 7.61 -16.93 2.87
C PHE A 74 7.78 -17.35 4.33
N SER A 75 8.57 -18.40 4.62
CA SER A 75 8.77 -18.94 5.98
C SER A 75 9.24 -17.92 7.01
N ASP A 76 9.99 -16.90 6.60
CA ASP A 76 10.49 -15.83 7.45
C ASP A 76 9.63 -14.56 7.42
N VAL A 77 8.48 -14.59 6.73
CA VAL A 77 7.57 -13.47 6.58
C VAL A 77 6.38 -13.61 7.53
N LYS A 78 6.03 -12.51 8.19
CA LYS A 78 4.85 -12.43 9.07
C LYS A 78 3.73 -11.69 8.38
N PHE A 79 2.56 -12.32 8.34
CA PHE A 79 1.33 -11.71 7.86
C PHE A 79 0.35 -11.54 9.02
N ARG A 80 -0.21 -10.35 9.15
CA ARG A 80 -1.27 -10.01 10.10
C ARG A 80 -2.34 -9.22 9.36
N SER A 81 -3.60 -9.36 9.76
CA SER A 81 -4.71 -8.57 9.24
C SER A 81 -5.46 -7.85 10.36
N VAL A 82 -6.05 -6.70 10.02
CA VAL A 82 -7.04 -5.98 10.81
C VAL A 82 -8.21 -5.71 9.90
N VAL A 83 -9.36 -6.32 10.21
CA VAL A 83 -10.59 -6.17 9.44
C VAL A 83 -11.45 -5.09 10.06
N GLU A 84 -11.88 -4.13 9.25
CA GLU A 84 -12.81 -3.08 9.66
C GLU A 84 -14.26 -3.52 9.45
N GLU A 85 -15.10 -3.39 10.45
CA GLU A 85 -16.55 -3.63 10.32
C GLU A 85 -17.21 -2.56 9.43
N ILE A 86 -16.77 -1.32 9.56
CA ILE A 86 -17.22 -0.17 8.77
C ILE A 86 -16.01 0.56 8.19
N PRO A 87 -16.10 1.14 6.98
CA PRO A 87 -14.99 1.87 6.39
C PRO A 87 -14.58 3.08 7.22
N LEU A 88 -13.38 3.08 7.78
CA LEU A 88 -12.84 4.19 8.58
C LEU A 88 -12.08 5.21 7.73
N GLY A 89 -11.92 4.95 6.45
CA GLY A 89 -11.06 5.72 5.55
C GLY A 89 -9.57 5.48 5.83
N THR A 90 -8.69 6.01 4.98
CA THR A 90 -7.25 5.72 5.03
C THR A 90 -6.62 6.00 6.40
N GLY A 91 -6.84 7.19 6.95
CA GLY A 91 -6.28 7.57 8.26
C GLY A 91 -6.89 6.80 9.42
N GLY A 92 -8.20 6.57 9.38
CA GLY A 92 -8.90 5.81 10.40
C GLY A 92 -8.48 4.35 10.44
N ALA A 93 -8.28 3.71 9.27
CA ALA A 93 -7.78 2.36 9.15
C ALA A 93 -6.39 2.20 9.81
N VAL A 94 -5.47 3.11 9.51
CA VAL A 94 -4.13 3.11 10.10
C VAL A 94 -4.20 3.32 11.60
N PHE A 95 -5.01 4.27 12.08
CA PHE A 95 -5.19 4.52 13.51
C PHE A 95 -5.76 3.30 14.23
N ASN A 96 -6.80 2.68 13.67
CA ASN A 96 -7.40 1.45 14.20
C ASN A 96 -6.38 0.31 14.33
N ALA A 97 -5.51 0.13 13.34
CA ALA A 97 -4.45 -0.89 13.39
C ALA A 97 -3.42 -0.59 14.48
N ILE A 98 -3.02 0.68 14.65
CA ILE A 98 -2.08 1.09 15.71
C ILE A 98 -2.65 0.73 17.08
N GLU A 99 -3.89 1.08 17.34
CA GLU A 99 -4.58 0.80 18.62
C GLU A 99 -4.77 -0.71 18.81
N SER A 100 -5.32 -1.41 17.82
CA SER A 100 -5.66 -2.85 17.92
C SER A 100 -4.45 -3.75 18.10
N LEU A 101 -3.32 -3.41 17.48
CA LEU A 101 -2.09 -4.22 17.51
C LEU A 101 -1.03 -3.67 18.46
N GLY A 102 -1.26 -2.55 19.12
CA GLY A 102 -0.31 -1.91 20.04
C GLY A 102 0.99 -1.50 19.34
N ILE A 103 0.90 -0.91 18.14
CA ILE A 103 2.09 -0.51 17.38
C ILE A 103 2.69 0.75 18.01
N VAL A 104 3.79 0.59 18.72
CA VAL A 104 4.49 1.69 19.43
C VAL A 104 5.77 2.16 18.73
N SER A 105 6.18 1.47 17.67
CA SER A 105 7.36 1.82 16.88
C SER A 105 6.98 2.44 15.54
N GLY A 106 7.95 3.03 14.85
CA GLY A 106 7.72 3.51 13.49
C GLY A 106 7.38 2.36 12.53
N PHE A 107 6.51 2.64 11.57
CA PHE A 107 6.05 1.71 10.54
C PHE A 107 6.06 2.41 9.17
N LEU A 108 5.93 1.62 8.11
CA LEU A 108 5.67 2.09 6.74
C LEU A 108 4.21 1.88 6.39
N VAL A 109 3.67 2.65 5.47
CA VAL A 109 2.32 2.45 4.92
C VAL A 109 2.41 2.36 3.41
N ALA A 110 1.76 1.37 2.79
CA ALA A 110 1.67 1.23 1.35
C ALA A 110 0.24 1.00 0.87
N ASN A 111 -0.07 1.51 -0.32
CA ASN A 111 -1.31 1.18 -1.01
C ASN A 111 -1.18 -0.19 -1.70
N ALA A 112 -2.19 -1.04 -1.57
CA ALA A 112 -2.24 -2.36 -2.23
C ALA A 112 -2.59 -2.30 -3.74
N ASP A 113 -2.52 -1.13 -4.35
CA ASP A 113 -2.85 -0.91 -5.77
C ASP A 113 -1.78 -0.14 -6.52
N THR A 114 -0.61 0.04 -5.92
CA THR A 114 0.48 0.82 -6.50
C THR A 114 1.78 0.01 -6.51
N TRP A 115 2.39 -0.10 -7.69
CA TRP A 115 3.68 -0.75 -7.85
C TRP A 115 4.82 0.26 -7.70
N LEU A 116 5.75 -0.02 -6.78
CA LEU A 116 6.99 0.72 -6.62
C LEU A 116 8.16 -0.26 -6.54
N GLY A 117 8.94 -0.34 -7.63
CA GLY A 117 10.01 -1.34 -7.78
C GLY A 117 11.21 -1.16 -6.84
N SER A 118 11.32 0.01 -6.17
CA SER A 118 12.40 0.31 -5.23
C SER A 118 12.01 1.46 -4.32
N GLY A 119 12.81 1.73 -3.27
CA GLY A 119 12.65 2.91 -2.42
C GLY A 119 12.15 2.64 -1.01
N VAL A 120 11.68 1.43 -0.71
CA VAL A 120 11.19 1.04 0.62
C VAL A 120 12.31 1.17 1.65
N GLU A 121 13.50 0.63 1.37
CA GLU A 121 14.66 0.73 2.26
C GLU A 121 15.03 2.19 2.54
N LYS A 122 15.18 2.98 1.47
CA LYS A 122 15.51 4.41 1.59
C LYS A 122 14.49 5.15 2.45
N LEU A 123 13.19 4.94 2.23
CA LEU A 123 12.13 5.58 3.00
C LEU A 123 12.17 5.14 4.47
N SER A 124 12.46 3.86 4.74
CA SER A 124 12.52 3.32 6.11
C SER A 124 13.59 4.01 6.98
N MET A 125 14.65 4.53 6.35
CA MET A 125 15.74 5.24 7.01
C MET A 125 15.49 6.74 7.17
N MET A 126 14.48 7.28 6.49
CA MET A 126 14.16 8.70 6.56
C MET A 126 13.53 9.07 7.91
N LYS A 127 13.69 10.36 8.27
CA LYS A 127 13.00 10.94 9.43
C LYS A 127 11.50 11.02 9.14
N SER A 128 10.69 10.47 10.03
CA SER A 128 9.22 10.54 9.92
C SER A 128 8.67 11.93 10.29
N PRO A 129 7.56 12.35 9.68
CA PRO A 129 6.87 11.67 8.57
C PRO A 129 7.60 11.86 7.23
N ALA A 130 7.56 10.85 6.37
CA ALA A 130 8.14 10.90 5.03
C ALA A 130 7.20 10.25 4.01
N ILE A 131 7.35 10.61 2.73
CA ILE A 131 6.56 10.08 1.62
C ILE A 131 7.45 9.82 0.42
N ALA A 132 7.23 8.72 -0.27
CA ALA A 132 7.88 8.47 -1.54
C ALA A 132 7.16 9.22 -2.67
N ALA A 133 7.92 9.98 -3.42
CA ALA A 133 7.47 10.75 -4.57
C ALA A 133 8.13 10.24 -5.85
N VAL A 134 7.35 10.15 -6.93
CA VAL A 134 7.83 9.75 -8.26
C VAL A 134 7.60 10.90 -9.23
N ASN A 135 8.62 11.23 -10.03
CA ASN A 135 8.44 12.15 -11.15
C ASN A 135 7.80 11.40 -12.33
N VAL A 136 6.74 11.96 -12.87
CA VAL A 136 6.02 11.41 -14.03
C VAL A 136 5.83 12.47 -15.10
N SER A 137 5.87 12.06 -16.35
CA SER A 137 5.66 12.97 -17.50
C SER A 137 4.24 13.51 -17.62
N ASN A 138 3.28 12.86 -16.95
CA ASN A 138 1.88 13.27 -16.93
C ASN A 138 1.30 13.03 -15.54
N SER A 139 1.12 14.08 -14.76
CA SER A 139 0.65 14.04 -13.37
C SER A 139 -0.88 14.07 -13.22
N HIS A 140 -1.63 14.27 -14.31
CA HIS A 140 -3.10 14.51 -14.33
C HIS A 140 -3.94 13.50 -13.53
N ARG A 141 -3.49 12.23 -13.41
CA ARG A 141 -4.26 11.17 -12.76
C ARG A 141 -3.92 10.97 -11.28
N TYR A 142 -2.90 11.64 -10.78
CA TYR A 142 -2.29 11.40 -9.48
C TYR A 142 -2.43 12.59 -8.55
N GLY A 143 -2.30 12.36 -7.25
CA GLY A 143 -2.10 13.44 -6.28
C GLY A 143 -0.74 14.10 -6.49
N SER A 144 -0.73 15.38 -6.79
CA SER A 144 0.49 16.14 -7.07
C SER A 144 1.20 16.59 -5.80
N LEU A 145 2.53 16.64 -5.85
CA LEU A 145 3.37 17.12 -4.76
C LEU A 145 4.19 18.30 -5.23
N LYS A 146 4.24 19.37 -4.42
CA LYS A 146 5.21 20.47 -4.59
C LYS A 146 6.15 20.50 -3.41
N PHE A 147 7.39 20.89 -3.67
CA PHE A 147 8.45 20.89 -2.69
C PHE A 147 9.02 22.28 -2.47
N GLU A 148 9.45 22.55 -1.24
CA GLU A 148 10.36 23.63 -0.87
C GLU A 148 11.59 22.97 -0.22
N GLY A 149 12.67 22.85 -1.00
CA GLY A 149 13.79 21.99 -0.66
C GLY A 149 13.38 20.52 -0.58
N GLU A 150 13.61 19.86 0.55
CA GLU A 150 13.21 18.47 0.80
C GLU A 150 11.84 18.33 1.46
N LYS A 151 11.14 19.43 1.73
CA LYS A 151 9.83 19.41 2.38
C LYS A 151 8.72 19.55 1.35
N ILE A 152 7.64 18.80 1.56
CA ILE A 152 6.41 18.97 0.79
C ILE A 152 5.73 20.25 1.27
N SER A 153 5.57 21.21 0.36
CA SER A 153 4.85 22.46 0.62
C SER A 153 3.36 22.37 0.21
N VAL A 154 3.06 21.56 -0.80
CA VAL A 154 1.69 21.33 -1.26
C VAL A 154 1.47 19.85 -1.53
N PHE A 155 0.40 19.32 -0.95
CA PHE A 155 -0.18 18.04 -1.30
C PHE A 155 -1.52 18.34 -1.98
N GLY A 156 -1.54 18.32 -3.31
CA GLY A 156 -2.73 18.63 -4.11
C GLY A 156 -3.45 17.37 -4.55
N GLU A 157 -4.78 17.42 -4.50
CA GLU A 157 -5.55 16.47 -5.30
C GLU A 157 -5.35 16.80 -6.79
N LYS A 158 -5.69 15.84 -7.66
CA LYS A 158 -5.51 15.86 -9.12
C LYS A 158 -5.57 17.26 -9.72
N LEU A 159 -4.45 17.74 -10.24
CA LEU A 159 -4.41 18.98 -11.01
C LEU A 159 -4.92 18.70 -12.42
N ASN A 160 -5.68 19.64 -13.01
CA ASN A 160 -6.14 19.56 -14.40
C ASN A 160 -5.03 19.85 -15.43
N SER A 161 -3.75 19.79 -15.03
CA SER A 161 -2.60 19.98 -15.92
C SER A 161 -1.99 18.62 -16.29
N SER A 162 -1.70 18.44 -17.56
CA SER A 162 -1.01 17.27 -18.10
C SER A 162 0.51 17.39 -18.01
N ASP A 163 1.03 18.25 -17.12
CA ASP A 163 2.43 18.58 -17.05
C ASP A 163 3.21 17.54 -16.26
N GLU A 164 4.51 17.47 -16.55
CA GLU A 164 5.48 16.72 -15.77
C GLU A 164 5.48 17.21 -14.31
N GLY A 165 5.55 16.26 -13.38
CA GLY A 165 5.55 16.62 -11.96
C GLY A 165 5.73 15.44 -11.03
N TYR A 166 5.96 15.76 -9.77
CA TYR A 166 6.04 14.77 -8.71
C TYR A 166 4.65 14.38 -8.24
N VAL A 167 4.46 13.08 -8.09
CA VAL A 167 3.21 12.49 -7.59
C VAL A 167 3.46 11.59 -6.39
N ASN A 168 2.43 11.47 -5.56
CA ASN A 168 2.41 10.53 -4.47
C ASN A 168 2.45 9.09 -4.99
N SER A 169 3.46 8.32 -4.59
CA SER A 169 3.62 6.92 -5.01
C SER A 169 2.87 5.92 -4.13
N GLY A 170 2.11 6.38 -3.12
CA GLY A 170 1.38 5.48 -2.21
C GLY A 170 2.26 4.72 -1.23
N LEU A 171 3.45 5.21 -0.92
CA LEU A 171 4.35 4.66 0.10
C LEU A 171 4.77 5.80 1.07
N TYR A 172 4.60 5.56 2.39
CA TYR A 172 4.75 6.55 3.46
C TYR A 172 5.58 6.01 4.62
#